data_eba8bcc36bf3b0ea0f13f6e3de9732fe
#
_entry.id   eba8bcc36bf3b0ea0f13f6e3de9732fe
#
_cell.length_a   1.000
_cell.length_b   1.000
_cell.length_c   1.000
_cell.angle_alpha   90.00
_cell.angle_beta   90.00
_cell.angle_gamma   90.00
#
_symmetry.space_group_name_H-M   'P 1'
#
loop_
_entity.id
_entity.type
_entity.pdbx_description
1 polymer ?
#
loop_
_entity_poly.entity_id
_entity_poly.type
_entity_poly.pdbx_seq_one_letter_code
_entity_poly.pdbx_strand_id
1 'polypeptide(L)'
;MAQPPVVAKPESSPSSAGNQLFACKSIDKLISDAEDPGHRLKKTLGPWSLTALGIGAIIGSGIFVLTGTAAAGEFFQAPSILHAQVLDLIVNFLKGGGTASVLMHGRPPAGPSIAISFFLVAIACSFAGLCYAELASMIPIAGSAYTYSYATLGEIFAWIIGWDLILEYVVSNVVVAIGFGAYIKAQLASFGLDLPDRWSTPVWESGHWTGSYFNFPAFLIVFILTVLLVRGVKESAEANNVMVAIKIGAILIFLIVGGMLVNPTNWKPFAPSGFSGIVTGGAIVFFTYIGFDSVSTAAEEARNPQRDLPIGIIGSLIICTLLYVGVSIVLLGMMKYTTFVSGDAAQAPVAYALEHLGANRFARSVIVIGALMGMISSLLVFQYGQARIWYAMSRDCLFPRLFSAVHKKFKTPHISTWIAGFAVGIPAGIFAISDAADLSNIGTLFAFVLVSLGVILLRRKQPDRPRAFRVPLVPWFPLVSIVLCGGLMTGLTVITWIRFVVWLVLGLLIYVFYSRKHSEFCKTRG
;
A
#
# COMPACT_ATOMS: atom_id res chain seq x y z
N MET A 1 -41.68 -19.30 -34.96
CA MET A 1 -41.11 -18.01 -35.37
C MET A 1 -40.77 -17.23 -34.06
N ALA A 2 -39.54 -17.26 -33.64
CA ALA A 2 -39.07 -16.52 -32.47
C ALA A 2 -38.67 -15.11 -32.91
N GLN A 3 -39.17 -14.09 -32.23
CA GLN A 3 -38.81 -12.70 -32.47
C GLN A 3 -37.31 -12.48 -32.13
N PRO A 4 -36.57 -11.70 -32.95
CA PRO A 4 -35.18 -11.35 -32.62
C PRO A 4 -35.12 -10.43 -31.40
N PRO A 5 -34.04 -10.46 -30.62
CA PRO A 5 -33.91 -9.61 -29.45
C PRO A 5 -33.86 -8.13 -29.84
N VAL A 6 -34.63 -7.33 -29.12
CA VAL A 6 -34.65 -5.86 -29.24
C VAL A 6 -33.29 -5.31 -28.88
N VAL A 7 -32.56 -4.84 -29.87
CA VAL A 7 -31.32 -4.06 -29.66
C VAL A 7 -31.73 -2.71 -29.04
N ALA A 8 -31.41 -2.52 -27.77
CA ALA A 8 -31.58 -1.25 -27.10
C ALA A 8 -30.74 -0.18 -27.81
N LYS A 9 -31.36 0.94 -28.18
CA LYS A 9 -30.70 2.10 -28.76
C LYS A 9 -29.63 2.61 -27.78
N PRO A 10 -28.44 3.04 -28.26
CA PRO A 10 -27.45 3.64 -27.40
C PRO A 10 -28.02 4.95 -26.82
N GLU A 11 -28.03 5.02 -25.48
CA GLU A 11 -28.41 6.23 -24.76
C GLU A 11 -27.49 7.40 -25.11
N SER A 12 -28.14 8.52 -25.31
CA SER A 12 -27.69 9.86 -25.67
C SER A 12 -26.29 10.27 -25.22
N SER A 13 -25.55 10.84 -26.19
CA SER A 13 -24.32 11.62 -26.00
C SER A 13 -24.46 12.70 -24.92
N PRO A 14 -23.48 12.86 -24.00
CA PRO A 14 -23.49 13.96 -23.02
C PRO A 14 -23.16 15.29 -23.69
N SER A 15 -24.02 16.29 -23.46
CA SER A 15 -23.84 17.67 -23.90
C SER A 15 -23.08 18.50 -22.87
N SER A 16 -22.19 19.37 -23.34
CA SER A 16 -21.46 20.44 -22.65
C SER A 16 -20.15 20.09 -21.90
N ALA A 17 -19.20 21.02 -21.92
CA ALA A 17 -17.85 20.89 -21.33
C ALA A 17 -17.83 20.66 -19.79
N GLY A 18 -18.91 20.97 -19.09
CA GLY A 18 -19.10 20.66 -17.66
C GLY A 18 -19.38 19.19 -17.38
N ASN A 19 -19.88 18.44 -18.35
CA ASN A 19 -20.24 17.02 -18.19
C ASN A 19 -19.06 16.05 -18.35
N GLN A 20 -17.94 16.45 -18.98
CA GLN A 20 -16.78 15.57 -19.18
C GLN A 20 -16.08 15.18 -17.87
N LEU A 21 -15.93 16.12 -16.95
CA LEU A 21 -15.25 15.90 -15.66
C LEU A 21 -15.90 14.77 -14.84
N PHE A 22 -17.20 14.67 -14.91
CA PHE A 22 -18.01 13.68 -14.17
C PHE A 22 -18.56 12.56 -15.08
N ALA A 23 -18.01 12.43 -16.29
CA ALA A 23 -18.40 11.37 -17.20
C ALA A 23 -17.90 10.02 -16.67
N CYS A 24 -18.85 9.11 -16.40
CA CYS A 24 -18.54 7.75 -15.95
C CYS A 24 -18.45 6.81 -17.14
N LYS A 25 -17.52 5.85 -17.11
CA LYS A 25 -17.50 4.73 -18.06
C LYS A 25 -18.64 3.77 -17.74
N SER A 26 -19.33 3.28 -18.78
CA SER A 26 -20.34 2.22 -18.61
C SER A 26 -19.67 0.95 -18.10
N ILE A 27 -20.18 0.41 -16.99
CA ILE A 27 -19.67 -0.85 -16.40
C ILE A 27 -19.83 -2.00 -17.41
N ASP A 28 -20.92 -2.02 -18.17
CA ASP A 28 -21.17 -3.09 -19.15
C ASP A 28 -20.18 -3.02 -20.31
N LYS A 29 -19.81 -1.81 -20.76
CA LYS A 29 -18.75 -1.62 -21.77
C LYS A 29 -17.39 -2.07 -21.22
N LEU A 30 -17.06 -1.70 -19.98
CA LEU A 30 -15.82 -2.12 -19.34
C LEU A 30 -15.70 -3.65 -19.25
N ILE A 31 -16.80 -4.35 -18.90
CA ILE A 31 -16.85 -5.81 -18.81
C ILE A 31 -16.72 -6.43 -20.21
N SER A 32 -17.43 -5.89 -21.21
CA SER A 32 -17.33 -6.40 -22.59
C SER A 32 -15.94 -6.25 -23.18
N ASP A 33 -15.27 -5.12 -22.93
CA ASP A 33 -13.91 -4.86 -23.40
C ASP A 33 -12.87 -5.81 -22.76
N ALA A 34 -13.10 -6.23 -21.49
CA ALA A 34 -12.26 -7.20 -20.81
C ALA A 34 -12.52 -8.67 -21.24
N GLU A 35 -13.72 -8.96 -21.76
CA GLU A 35 -14.09 -10.29 -22.26
C GLU A 35 -13.72 -10.52 -23.75
N ASP A 36 -13.19 -9.51 -24.42
CA ASP A 36 -12.75 -9.63 -25.83
C ASP A 36 -11.68 -10.74 -25.95
N PRO A 37 -11.85 -11.71 -26.86
CA PRO A 37 -10.92 -12.84 -27.06
C PRO A 37 -9.46 -12.44 -27.27
N GLY A 38 -9.21 -11.24 -27.81
CA GLY A 38 -7.85 -10.69 -28.01
C GLY A 38 -7.14 -10.27 -26.73
N HIS A 39 -7.89 -10.04 -25.64
CA HIS A 39 -7.36 -9.46 -24.39
C HIS A 39 -7.64 -10.33 -23.15
N ARG A 40 -8.42 -11.39 -23.29
CA ARG A 40 -8.88 -12.24 -22.19
C ARG A 40 -7.73 -12.97 -21.50
N LEU A 41 -7.58 -12.77 -20.18
CA LEU A 41 -6.65 -13.51 -19.34
C LEU A 41 -7.18 -14.90 -18.97
N LYS A 42 -6.28 -15.84 -18.67
CA LYS A 42 -6.64 -17.20 -18.26
C LYS A 42 -7.14 -17.21 -16.82
N LYS A 43 -8.39 -17.59 -16.59
CA LYS A 43 -9.00 -17.71 -15.25
C LYS A 43 -8.44 -18.93 -14.49
N THR A 44 -7.43 -18.70 -13.65
CA THR A 44 -6.73 -19.78 -12.92
C THR A 44 -6.85 -19.63 -11.40
N LEU A 45 -7.05 -18.41 -10.89
CA LEU A 45 -7.00 -18.11 -9.47
C LEU A 45 -8.29 -18.46 -8.74
N GLY A 46 -8.20 -19.32 -7.74
CA GLY A 46 -9.28 -19.61 -6.80
C GLY A 46 -9.19 -18.76 -5.54
N PRO A 47 -10.14 -18.90 -4.57
CA PRO A 47 -10.19 -18.07 -3.38
C PRO A 47 -8.91 -18.15 -2.53
N TRP A 48 -8.31 -19.32 -2.38
CA TRP A 48 -7.07 -19.51 -1.64
C TRP A 48 -5.86 -18.85 -2.31
N SER A 49 -5.76 -18.93 -3.64
CA SER A 49 -4.70 -18.26 -4.39
C SER A 49 -4.84 -16.74 -4.31
N LEU A 50 -6.07 -16.22 -4.33
CA LEU A 50 -6.35 -14.79 -4.16
C LEU A 50 -6.05 -14.32 -2.72
N THR A 51 -6.39 -15.14 -1.71
CA THR A 51 -5.98 -14.87 -0.31
C THR A 51 -4.46 -14.86 -0.17
N ALA A 52 -3.76 -15.84 -0.78
CA ALA A 52 -2.30 -15.87 -0.79
C ALA A 52 -1.70 -14.68 -1.53
N LEU A 53 -2.31 -14.23 -2.64
CA LEU A 53 -1.91 -13.02 -3.35
C LEU A 53 -2.01 -11.79 -2.44
N GLY A 54 -3.12 -11.64 -1.72
CA GLY A 54 -3.31 -10.57 -0.74
C GLY A 54 -2.28 -10.63 0.39
N ILE A 55 -2.06 -11.78 1.02
CA ILE A 55 -1.01 -11.97 2.03
C ILE A 55 0.36 -11.66 1.42
N GLY A 56 0.58 -12.05 0.16
CA GLY A 56 1.79 -11.77 -0.62
C GLY A 56 2.10 -10.29 -0.71
N ALA A 57 1.10 -9.50 -1.03
CA ALA A 57 1.20 -8.05 -1.14
C ALA A 57 1.33 -7.37 0.24
N ILE A 58 0.48 -7.75 1.21
CA ILE A 58 0.39 -7.12 2.52
C ILE A 58 1.66 -7.34 3.36
N ILE A 59 2.16 -8.59 3.47
CA ILE A 59 3.35 -8.89 4.27
C ILE A 59 4.62 -8.55 3.48
N GLY A 60 5.07 -7.33 3.61
CA GLY A 60 6.34 -6.79 3.08
C GLY A 60 7.31 -6.41 4.21
N SER A 61 7.97 -5.25 4.08
CA SER A 61 8.86 -4.70 5.12
C SER A 61 8.10 -4.19 6.35
N GLY A 62 6.83 -3.81 6.20
CA GLY A 62 6.08 -3.12 7.24
C GLY A 62 6.12 -3.79 8.61
N ILE A 63 5.74 -5.05 8.70
CA ILE A 63 5.72 -5.78 9.98
C ILE A 63 7.12 -6.01 10.54
N PHE A 64 8.12 -6.22 9.69
CA PHE A 64 9.49 -6.50 10.10
C PHE A 64 10.28 -5.25 10.48
N VAL A 65 9.89 -4.06 9.98
CA VAL A 65 10.63 -2.81 10.15
C VAL A 65 9.81 -1.78 10.95
N LEU A 66 8.60 -1.42 10.47
CA LEU A 66 7.84 -0.31 11.04
C LEU A 66 7.25 -0.59 12.42
N THR A 67 7.12 -1.85 12.83
CA THR A 67 6.61 -2.21 14.16
C THR A 67 7.50 -1.65 15.28
N GLY A 68 8.83 -1.75 15.14
CA GLY A 68 9.79 -1.22 16.11
C GLY A 68 9.76 0.30 16.16
N THR A 69 9.87 0.94 15.01
CA THR A 69 9.89 2.41 14.89
C THR A 69 8.58 3.05 15.34
N ALA A 70 7.43 2.50 14.98
CA ALA A 70 6.12 2.98 15.45
C ALA A 70 5.93 2.84 16.96
N ALA A 71 6.48 1.77 17.56
CA ALA A 71 6.46 1.59 19.01
C ALA A 71 7.40 2.58 19.72
N ALA A 72 8.59 2.83 19.16
CA ALA A 72 9.59 3.72 19.73
C ALA A 72 9.23 5.21 19.61
N GLY A 73 8.43 5.58 18.62
CA GLY A 73 8.21 6.97 18.24
C GLY A 73 9.39 7.52 17.43
N GLU A 74 9.30 8.79 17.07
CA GLU A 74 10.31 9.47 16.26
C GLU A 74 10.71 10.78 16.92
N PHE A 75 12.01 11.07 16.98
CA PHE A 75 12.54 12.27 17.62
C PHE A 75 13.34 13.09 16.62
N PHE A 76 13.01 14.37 16.51
CA PHE A 76 13.72 15.34 15.68
C PHE A 76 14.57 16.27 16.55
N GLN A 77 15.75 16.65 16.09
CA GLN A 77 16.66 17.53 16.83
C GLN A 77 16.09 18.93 17.04
N ALA A 78 15.35 19.45 16.05
CA ALA A 78 14.72 20.78 16.13
C ALA A 78 13.18 20.64 16.20
N PRO A 79 12.52 21.27 17.19
CA PRO A 79 11.07 21.28 17.24
C PRO A 79 10.48 22.10 16.09
N SER A 80 9.46 21.55 15.41
CA SER A 80 8.79 22.22 14.30
C SER A 80 7.30 21.88 14.28
N ILE A 81 6.49 22.84 13.89
CA ILE A 81 5.07 22.62 13.63
C ILE A 81 4.86 21.62 12.47
N LEU A 82 5.81 21.52 11.56
CA LEU A 82 5.77 20.56 10.45
C LEU A 82 5.83 19.11 10.91
N HIS A 83 6.43 18.86 12.06
CA HIS A 83 6.52 17.54 12.68
C HIS A 83 5.31 17.20 13.58
N ALA A 84 4.44 18.20 13.86
CA ALA A 84 3.22 17.99 14.61
C ALA A 84 2.23 17.15 13.80
N GLN A 85 1.44 16.33 14.50
CA GLN A 85 0.31 15.65 13.88
C GLN A 85 -0.85 16.61 13.71
N VAL A 86 -1.62 16.43 12.65
CA VAL A 86 -2.82 17.25 12.41
C VAL A 86 -3.83 17.07 13.56
N LEU A 87 -3.92 15.87 14.15
CA LEU A 87 -4.75 15.60 15.32
C LEU A 87 -4.38 16.50 16.50
N ASP A 88 -3.09 16.62 16.81
CA ASP A 88 -2.62 17.45 17.93
C ASP A 88 -2.90 18.93 17.70
N LEU A 89 -2.79 19.40 16.45
CA LEU A 89 -3.20 20.76 16.06
C LEU A 89 -4.70 21.00 16.30
N ILE A 90 -5.55 20.06 15.86
CA ILE A 90 -7.00 20.13 16.05
C ILE A 90 -7.35 20.17 17.54
N VAL A 91 -6.79 19.24 18.32
CA VAL A 91 -7.05 19.15 19.77
C VAL A 91 -6.58 20.41 20.51
N ASN A 92 -5.40 20.93 20.13
CA ASN A 92 -4.87 22.16 20.72
C ASN A 92 -5.74 23.38 20.39
N PHE A 93 -6.18 23.50 19.14
CA PHE A 93 -7.09 24.56 18.71
C PHE A 93 -8.42 24.52 19.49
N LEU A 94 -9.00 23.33 19.64
CA LEU A 94 -10.26 23.15 20.40
C LEU A 94 -10.10 23.49 21.89
N LYS A 95 -8.91 23.31 22.46
CA LYS A 95 -8.58 23.69 23.85
C LYS A 95 -8.23 25.16 24.03
N GLY A 96 -8.22 25.97 22.96
CA GLY A 96 -7.83 27.37 23.00
C GLY A 96 -6.33 27.62 23.25
N GLY A 97 -5.49 26.62 22.95
CA GLY A 97 -4.04 26.69 23.12
C GLY A 97 -3.35 27.48 22.01
N GLY A 98 -2.21 28.12 22.31
CA GLY A 98 -1.38 28.81 21.32
C GLY A 98 -0.51 27.84 20.50
N THR A 99 0.00 28.31 19.35
CA THR A 99 0.87 27.52 18.46
C THR A 99 2.16 27.01 19.12
N ALA A 100 2.68 27.72 20.12
CA ALA A 100 3.89 27.33 20.84
C ALA A 100 3.74 26.00 21.62
N SER A 101 2.51 25.64 22.03
CA SER A 101 2.24 24.37 22.73
C SER A 101 2.22 23.15 21.81
N VAL A 102 2.30 23.35 20.49
CA VAL A 102 2.25 22.30 19.48
C VAL A 102 3.60 22.06 18.78
N LEU A 103 4.65 22.77 19.22
CA LEU A 103 5.99 22.52 18.74
C LEU A 103 6.46 21.14 19.23
N MET A 104 6.50 20.17 18.33
CA MET A 104 6.86 18.80 18.63
C MET A 104 8.30 18.50 18.26
N HIS A 105 8.99 17.79 19.15
CA HIS A 105 10.31 17.21 18.87
C HIS A 105 10.21 15.90 18.08
N GLY A 106 9.01 15.43 17.74
CA GLY A 106 8.79 14.18 17.03
C GLY A 106 7.41 13.58 17.32
N ARG A 107 7.27 12.32 17.00
CA ARG A 107 6.03 11.56 17.19
C ARG A 107 6.02 10.82 18.52
N PRO A 108 4.91 10.86 19.27
CA PRO A 108 4.82 10.16 20.54
C PRO A 108 4.92 8.64 20.34
N PRO A 109 5.69 7.93 21.21
CA PRO A 109 5.82 6.49 21.15
C PRO A 109 4.51 5.79 21.48
N ALA A 110 4.14 4.78 20.68
CA ALA A 110 3.02 3.90 21.00
C ALA A 110 3.38 2.91 22.13
N GLY A 111 4.65 2.52 22.24
CA GLY A 111 5.08 1.45 23.13
C GLY A 111 4.41 0.12 22.81
N PRO A 112 4.22 -0.78 23.79
CA PRO A 112 3.53 -2.05 23.62
C PRO A 112 2.07 -1.92 23.15
N SER A 113 1.42 -0.76 23.34
CA SER A 113 0.07 -0.52 22.85
C SER A 113 -0.03 -0.46 21.31
N ILE A 114 1.08 -0.56 20.60
CA ILE A 114 1.10 -0.73 19.13
C ILE A 114 0.28 -1.95 18.67
N ALA A 115 0.13 -2.99 19.52
CA ALA A 115 -0.76 -4.10 19.25
C ALA A 115 -2.23 -3.65 19.10
N ILE A 116 -2.66 -2.67 19.91
CA ILE A 116 -3.97 -2.03 19.77
C ILE A 116 -4.03 -1.20 18.48
N SER A 117 -2.95 -0.50 18.14
CA SER A 117 -2.87 0.26 16.88
C SER A 117 -3.06 -0.66 15.66
N PHE A 118 -2.42 -1.83 15.62
CA PHE A 118 -2.63 -2.82 14.56
C PHE A 118 -4.09 -3.27 14.49
N PHE A 119 -4.72 -3.52 15.63
CA PHE A 119 -6.12 -3.93 15.67
C PHE A 119 -7.08 -2.84 15.19
N LEU A 120 -6.86 -1.57 15.58
CA LEU A 120 -7.65 -0.44 15.11
C LEU A 120 -7.51 -0.22 13.60
N VAL A 121 -6.28 -0.33 13.09
CA VAL A 121 -6.03 -0.24 11.64
C VAL A 121 -6.70 -1.39 10.90
N ALA A 122 -6.65 -2.61 11.44
CA ALA A 122 -7.36 -3.76 10.86
C ALA A 122 -8.87 -3.51 10.73
N ILE A 123 -9.49 -2.88 11.74
CA ILE A 123 -10.90 -2.50 11.67
C ILE A 123 -11.13 -1.51 10.53
N ALA A 124 -10.33 -0.43 10.43
CA ALA A 124 -10.44 0.55 9.36
C ALA A 124 -10.29 -0.10 7.98
N CYS A 125 -9.25 -0.93 7.80
CA CYS A 125 -8.99 -1.67 6.57
C CYS A 125 -10.10 -2.69 6.26
N SER A 126 -10.74 -3.28 7.27
CA SER A 126 -11.85 -4.22 7.05
C SER A 126 -13.08 -3.51 6.48
N PHE A 127 -13.43 -2.33 6.99
CA PHE A 127 -14.53 -1.54 6.43
C PHE A 127 -14.23 -1.08 5.00
N ALA A 128 -13.01 -0.62 4.72
CA ALA A 128 -12.57 -0.27 3.37
C ALA A 128 -12.54 -1.51 2.46
N GLY A 129 -12.01 -2.62 2.93
CA GLY A 129 -11.94 -3.90 2.21
C GLY A 129 -13.30 -4.45 1.81
N LEU A 130 -14.33 -4.28 2.66
CA LEU A 130 -15.71 -4.62 2.30
C LEU A 130 -16.21 -3.76 1.13
N CYS A 131 -15.90 -2.45 1.12
CA CYS A 131 -16.24 -1.56 0.01
C CYS A 131 -15.52 -1.98 -1.28
N TYR A 132 -14.24 -2.29 -1.20
CA TYR A 132 -13.47 -2.85 -2.33
C TYR A 132 -14.07 -4.18 -2.83
N ALA A 133 -14.45 -5.08 -1.92
CA ALA A 133 -15.04 -6.36 -2.25
C ALA A 133 -16.37 -6.22 -3.04
N GLU A 134 -17.23 -5.25 -2.69
CA GLU A 134 -18.46 -4.97 -3.43
C GLU A 134 -18.13 -4.49 -4.85
N LEU A 135 -17.24 -3.50 -5.01
CA LEU A 135 -16.88 -2.97 -6.31
C LEU A 135 -16.15 -4.01 -7.17
N ALA A 136 -15.21 -4.75 -6.60
CA ALA A 136 -14.48 -5.82 -7.28
C ALA A 136 -15.42 -6.94 -7.78
N SER A 137 -16.44 -7.31 -6.99
CA SER A 137 -17.41 -8.31 -7.39
C SER A 137 -18.33 -7.84 -8.51
N MET A 138 -18.57 -6.52 -8.62
CA MET A 138 -19.42 -5.91 -9.66
C MET A 138 -18.66 -5.55 -10.93
N ILE A 139 -17.41 -5.14 -10.79
CA ILE A 139 -16.54 -4.66 -11.87
C ILE A 139 -15.25 -5.50 -11.84
N PRO A 140 -15.35 -6.78 -12.30
CA PRO A 140 -14.23 -7.72 -12.20
C PRO A 140 -13.18 -7.46 -13.29
N ILE A 141 -12.57 -6.27 -13.25
CA ILE A 141 -11.61 -5.78 -14.24
C ILE A 141 -10.34 -5.35 -13.51
N ALA A 142 -9.19 -5.62 -14.10
CA ALA A 142 -7.90 -5.14 -13.61
C ALA A 142 -7.84 -3.61 -13.65
N GLY A 143 -7.29 -2.98 -12.63
CA GLY A 143 -7.16 -1.52 -12.52
C GLY A 143 -7.52 -0.96 -11.16
N SER A 144 -7.97 -1.82 -10.21
CA SER A 144 -8.23 -1.46 -8.81
C SER A 144 -9.11 -0.19 -8.68
N ALA A 145 -8.80 0.65 -7.69
CA ALA A 145 -9.52 1.89 -7.37
C ALA A 145 -9.65 2.85 -8.56
N TYR A 146 -8.69 2.90 -9.48
CA TYR A 146 -8.77 3.72 -10.70
C TYR A 146 -10.00 3.37 -11.53
N THR A 147 -10.17 2.09 -11.89
CA THR A 147 -11.31 1.62 -12.71
C THR A 147 -12.64 1.80 -11.97
N TYR A 148 -12.67 1.51 -10.66
CA TYR A 148 -13.87 1.69 -9.85
C TYR A 148 -14.31 3.15 -9.80
N SER A 149 -13.37 4.07 -9.64
CA SER A 149 -13.67 5.51 -9.60
C SER A 149 -14.12 6.03 -10.96
N TYR A 150 -13.57 5.53 -12.05
CA TYR A 150 -14.01 5.89 -13.39
C TYR A 150 -15.47 5.44 -13.66
N ALA A 151 -15.86 4.29 -13.13
CA ALA A 151 -17.22 3.78 -13.26
C ALA A 151 -18.23 4.48 -12.33
N THR A 152 -17.78 4.99 -11.17
CA THR A 152 -18.68 5.49 -10.10
C THR A 152 -18.72 7.00 -9.96
N LEU A 153 -17.56 7.64 -9.97
CA LEU A 153 -17.35 9.06 -9.65
C LEU A 153 -17.10 9.93 -10.89
N GLY A 154 -16.51 9.36 -11.95
CA GLY A 154 -16.20 10.02 -13.21
C GLY A 154 -14.71 10.26 -13.44
N GLU A 155 -14.38 10.87 -14.61
CA GLU A 155 -13.04 10.96 -15.15
C GLU A 155 -12.05 11.69 -14.22
N ILE A 156 -12.45 12.82 -13.62
CA ILE A 156 -11.55 13.58 -12.75
C ILE A 156 -11.18 12.81 -11.48
N PHE A 157 -12.11 12.08 -10.89
CA PHE A 157 -11.82 11.26 -9.72
C PHE A 157 -10.98 10.04 -10.08
N ALA A 158 -11.24 9.44 -11.25
CA ALA A 158 -10.37 8.38 -11.77
C ALA A 158 -8.95 8.88 -11.97
N TRP A 159 -8.77 10.09 -12.54
CA TRP A 159 -7.46 10.70 -12.69
C TRP A 159 -6.77 10.92 -11.34
N ILE A 160 -7.48 11.54 -10.37
CA ILE A 160 -6.94 11.80 -9.03
C ILE A 160 -6.46 10.50 -8.37
N ILE A 161 -7.30 9.45 -8.39
CA ILE A 161 -6.93 8.15 -7.82
C ILE A 161 -5.80 7.48 -8.62
N GLY A 162 -5.84 7.53 -9.96
CA GLY A 162 -4.76 6.98 -10.78
C GLY A 162 -3.42 7.66 -10.50
N TRP A 163 -3.43 8.99 -10.34
CA TRP A 163 -2.26 9.79 -9.97
C TRP A 163 -1.76 9.45 -8.56
N ASP A 164 -2.68 9.23 -7.63
CA ASP A 164 -2.40 8.84 -6.25
C ASP A 164 -1.83 7.42 -6.16
N LEU A 165 -2.40 6.46 -6.89
CA LEU A 165 -1.88 5.11 -7.00
C LEU A 165 -0.45 5.06 -7.56
N ILE A 166 -0.08 6.00 -8.46
CA ILE A 166 1.32 6.13 -8.91
C ILE A 166 2.23 6.41 -7.73
N LEU A 167 1.87 7.36 -6.88
CA LEU A 167 2.62 7.70 -5.69
C LEU A 167 2.68 6.53 -4.71
N GLU A 168 1.53 5.95 -4.40
CA GLU A 168 1.38 4.83 -3.47
C GLU A 168 2.30 3.67 -3.83
N TYR A 169 2.24 3.20 -5.07
CA TYR A 169 3.03 2.04 -5.52
C TYR A 169 4.53 2.32 -5.60
N VAL A 170 4.94 3.53 -6.06
CA VAL A 170 6.34 3.94 -6.06
C VAL A 170 6.88 3.98 -4.63
N VAL A 171 6.19 4.70 -3.77
CA VAL A 171 6.68 4.98 -2.41
C VAL A 171 6.63 3.72 -1.55
N SER A 172 5.59 2.88 -1.69
CA SER A 172 5.53 1.57 -1.02
C SER A 172 6.72 0.68 -1.41
N ASN A 173 7.05 0.63 -2.70
CA ASN A 173 8.23 -0.10 -3.17
C ASN A 173 9.53 0.47 -2.62
N VAL A 174 9.67 1.78 -2.51
CA VAL A 174 10.84 2.45 -1.90
C VAL A 174 11.02 1.96 -0.46
N VAL A 175 9.96 1.98 0.35
CA VAL A 175 9.99 1.53 1.76
C VAL A 175 10.40 0.05 1.85
N VAL A 176 9.81 -0.80 1.01
CA VAL A 176 10.13 -2.24 1.03
C VAL A 176 11.58 -2.49 0.58
N ALA A 177 12.07 -1.75 -0.41
CA ALA A 177 13.45 -1.90 -0.90
C ALA A 177 14.49 -1.47 0.15
N ILE A 178 14.23 -0.37 0.88
CA ILE A 178 15.12 0.08 1.97
C ILE A 178 15.13 -0.97 3.10
N GLY A 179 13.95 -1.49 3.48
CA GLY A 179 13.84 -2.57 4.46
C GLY A 179 14.61 -3.83 4.02
N PHE A 180 14.51 -4.20 2.75
CA PHE A 180 15.31 -5.29 2.18
C PHE A 180 16.81 -5.04 2.33
N GLY A 181 17.27 -3.81 2.03
CA GLY A 181 18.68 -3.42 2.19
C GLY A 181 19.17 -3.58 3.63
N ALA A 182 18.38 -3.17 4.63
CA ALA A 182 18.72 -3.33 6.03
C ALA A 182 18.80 -4.81 6.46
N TYR A 183 17.84 -5.62 6.03
CA TYR A 183 17.81 -7.04 6.37
C TYR A 183 18.90 -7.86 5.68
N ILE A 184 19.25 -7.55 4.42
CA ILE A 184 20.37 -8.22 3.75
C ILE A 184 21.72 -7.84 4.40
N LYS A 185 21.89 -6.58 4.84
CA LYS A 185 23.05 -6.14 5.61
C LYS A 185 23.18 -6.94 6.91
N ALA A 186 22.10 -7.04 7.69
CA ALA A 186 22.07 -7.83 8.92
C ALA A 186 22.36 -9.32 8.68
N GLN A 187 21.85 -9.89 7.58
CA GLN A 187 22.10 -11.28 7.22
C GLN A 187 23.56 -11.52 6.84
N LEU A 188 24.17 -10.66 6.05
CA LEU A 188 25.58 -10.76 5.65
C LEU A 188 26.52 -10.59 6.85
N ALA A 189 26.25 -9.63 7.73
CA ALA A 189 27.01 -9.46 8.99
C ALA A 189 26.99 -10.72 9.85
N SER A 190 25.86 -11.47 9.86
CA SER A 190 25.77 -12.73 10.58
C SER A 190 26.71 -13.83 10.05
N PHE A 191 27.16 -13.72 8.79
CA PHE A 191 28.15 -14.59 8.17
C PHE A 191 29.59 -14.01 8.22
N GLY A 192 29.78 -12.86 8.89
CA GLY A 192 31.07 -12.19 8.97
C GLY A 192 31.42 -11.35 7.73
N LEU A 193 30.40 -11.03 6.90
CA LEU A 193 30.54 -10.18 5.72
C LEU A 193 29.93 -8.81 6.00
N ASP A 194 30.73 -7.87 6.47
CA ASP A 194 30.25 -6.53 6.79
C ASP A 194 30.18 -5.64 5.54
N LEU A 195 28.98 -5.16 5.22
CA LEU A 195 28.79 -4.13 4.19
C LEU A 195 29.15 -2.75 4.76
N PRO A 196 29.99 -1.97 4.09
CA PRO A 196 30.32 -0.62 4.53
C PRO A 196 29.05 0.27 4.61
N ASP A 197 28.88 0.99 5.72
CA ASP A 197 27.71 1.87 5.94
C ASP A 197 27.53 2.90 4.83
N ARG A 198 28.62 3.40 4.27
CA ARG A 198 28.59 4.37 3.15
C ARG A 198 27.84 3.89 1.92
N TRP A 199 27.69 2.57 1.74
CA TRP A 199 27.04 1.93 0.60
C TRP A 199 25.80 1.12 0.97
N SER A 200 25.39 1.10 2.23
CA SER A 200 24.29 0.27 2.73
C SER A 200 23.29 1.00 3.61
N THR A 201 23.46 2.31 3.81
CA THR A 201 22.53 3.15 4.57
C THR A 201 22.02 4.32 3.71
N PRO A 202 20.84 4.90 4.05
CA PRO A 202 20.29 6.03 3.30
C PRO A 202 21.21 7.25 3.38
N VAL A 203 21.17 8.08 2.34
CA VAL A 203 21.95 9.33 2.24
C VAL A 203 21.34 10.43 3.08
N TRP A 204 20.02 10.44 3.20
CA TRP A 204 19.23 11.46 3.88
C TRP A 204 18.29 10.81 4.88
N GLU A 205 18.36 11.22 6.14
CA GLU A 205 17.55 10.70 7.23
C GLU A 205 17.17 11.82 8.21
N SER A 206 15.91 11.93 8.55
CA SER A 206 15.39 12.90 9.54
C SER A 206 15.85 14.35 9.31
N GLY A 207 15.95 14.75 8.04
CA GLY A 207 16.29 16.13 7.66
C GLY A 207 17.80 16.46 7.58
N HIS A 208 18.68 15.49 7.73
CA HIS A 208 20.13 15.72 7.67
C HIS A 208 20.87 14.65 6.84
N TRP A 209 22.06 15.00 6.42
CA TRP A 209 22.96 14.14 5.67
C TRP A 209 23.64 13.13 6.60
N THR A 210 23.55 11.83 6.27
CA THR A 210 24.11 10.73 7.08
C THR A 210 25.61 10.49 6.87
N GLY A 211 26.20 11.06 5.84
CA GLY A 211 27.56 10.76 5.40
C GLY A 211 27.67 9.54 4.48
N SER A 212 26.55 8.89 4.16
CA SER A 212 26.48 7.78 3.21
C SER A 212 26.45 8.29 1.78
N TYR A 213 26.90 7.45 0.84
CA TYR A 213 26.86 7.76 -0.59
C TYR A 213 25.59 7.30 -1.25
N PHE A 214 25.17 6.07 -0.96
CA PHE A 214 24.01 5.45 -1.61
C PHE A 214 23.67 4.09 -0.97
N ASN A 215 22.39 3.78 -0.79
CA ASN A 215 21.96 2.45 -0.34
C ASN A 215 21.89 1.50 -1.53
N PHE A 216 23.07 0.94 -1.89
CA PHE A 216 23.22 0.08 -3.05
C PHE A 216 22.41 -1.23 -2.97
N PRO A 217 22.29 -1.94 -1.82
CA PRO A 217 21.46 -3.13 -1.71
C PRO A 217 19.98 -2.88 -2.04
N ALA A 218 19.42 -1.73 -1.59
CA ALA A 218 18.04 -1.33 -1.88
C ALA A 218 17.84 -1.07 -3.39
N PHE A 219 18.75 -0.35 -4.02
CA PHE A 219 18.71 -0.13 -5.46
C PHE A 219 18.86 -1.42 -6.26
N LEU A 220 19.81 -2.28 -5.89
CA LEU A 220 20.16 -3.49 -6.62
C LEU A 220 18.98 -4.46 -6.70
N ILE A 221 18.25 -4.68 -5.58
CA ILE A 221 17.09 -5.58 -5.60
C ILE A 221 16.01 -5.06 -6.55
N VAL A 222 15.70 -3.76 -6.51
CA VAL A 222 14.72 -3.14 -7.42
C VAL A 222 15.16 -3.29 -8.87
N PHE A 223 16.44 -3.06 -9.16
CA PHE A 223 16.99 -3.21 -10.50
C PHE A 223 16.88 -4.65 -11.02
N ILE A 224 17.24 -5.65 -10.19
CA ILE A 224 17.12 -7.08 -10.54
C ILE A 224 15.66 -7.41 -10.86
N LEU A 225 14.72 -7.00 -10.01
CA LEU A 225 13.29 -7.26 -10.22
C LEU A 225 12.74 -6.55 -11.45
N THR A 226 13.22 -5.32 -11.73
CA THR A 226 12.87 -4.60 -12.96
C THR A 226 13.28 -5.39 -14.21
N VAL A 227 14.53 -5.88 -14.24
CA VAL A 227 15.02 -6.71 -15.37
C VAL A 227 14.18 -7.98 -15.53
N LEU A 228 13.82 -8.64 -14.42
CA LEU A 228 12.97 -9.84 -14.45
C LEU A 228 11.58 -9.52 -15.00
N LEU A 229 10.94 -8.46 -14.54
CA LEU A 229 9.59 -8.04 -14.98
C LEU A 229 9.58 -7.62 -16.45
N VAL A 230 10.62 -6.93 -16.94
CA VAL A 230 10.76 -6.56 -18.36
C VAL A 230 10.87 -7.81 -19.23
N ARG A 231 11.60 -8.84 -18.78
CA ARG A 231 11.71 -10.12 -19.48
C ARG A 231 10.44 -10.95 -19.47
N GLY A 232 9.45 -10.56 -18.66
CA GLY A 232 8.14 -11.21 -18.63
C GLY A 232 8.16 -12.49 -17.81
N VAL A 233 8.94 -12.56 -16.75
CA VAL A 233 8.81 -13.63 -15.74
C VAL A 233 7.42 -13.46 -15.14
N LYS A 234 6.49 -14.27 -15.60
CA LYS A 234 5.17 -14.40 -15.01
C LYS A 234 5.37 -15.04 -13.66
N GLU A 235 5.06 -14.32 -12.62
CA GLU A 235 4.90 -14.91 -11.30
C GLU A 235 3.79 -15.95 -11.43
N SER A 236 4.13 -17.23 -11.44
CA SER A 236 3.10 -18.27 -11.40
C SER A 236 2.40 -18.14 -10.04
N ALA A 237 1.09 -18.36 -10.00
CA ALA A 237 0.36 -18.41 -8.74
C ALA A 237 1.00 -19.40 -7.74
N GLU A 238 1.63 -20.43 -8.25
CA GLU A 238 2.38 -21.44 -7.47
C GLU A 238 3.62 -20.84 -6.82
N ALA A 239 4.44 -20.06 -7.56
CA ALA A 239 5.61 -19.40 -7.00
C ALA A 239 5.23 -18.39 -5.90
N ASN A 240 4.17 -17.61 -6.12
CA ASN A 240 3.65 -16.71 -5.09
C ASN A 240 3.17 -17.48 -3.85
N ASN A 241 2.43 -18.58 -4.02
CA ASN A 241 1.97 -19.40 -2.91
C ASN A 241 3.14 -19.98 -2.10
N VAL A 242 4.22 -20.40 -2.75
CA VAL A 242 5.44 -20.88 -2.08
C VAL A 242 6.11 -19.76 -1.29
N MET A 243 6.29 -18.57 -1.88
CA MET A 243 6.87 -17.43 -1.16
C MET A 243 6.01 -17.02 0.04
N VAL A 244 4.68 -17.05 -0.09
CA VAL A 244 3.75 -16.77 1.01
C VAL A 244 3.85 -17.83 2.10
N ALA A 245 3.96 -19.10 1.76
CA ALA A 245 4.15 -20.17 2.75
C ALA A 245 5.48 -20.00 3.52
N ILE A 246 6.58 -19.65 2.83
CA ILE A 246 7.88 -19.41 3.45
C ILE A 246 7.81 -18.25 4.44
N LYS A 247 7.22 -17.10 4.05
CA LYS A 247 7.15 -15.92 4.95
C LYS A 247 6.22 -16.13 6.13
N ILE A 248 5.08 -16.82 5.95
CA ILE A 248 4.20 -17.17 7.08
C ILE A 248 4.94 -18.13 8.02
N GLY A 249 5.62 -19.16 7.48
CA GLY A 249 6.44 -20.07 8.25
C GLY A 249 7.52 -19.35 9.06
N ALA A 250 8.22 -18.39 8.46
CA ALA A 250 9.22 -17.58 9.17
C ALA A 250 8.61 -16.73 10.29
N ILE A 251 7.43 -16.12 10.08
CA ILE A 251 6.71 -15.38 11.12
C ILE A 251 6.30 -16.32 12.27
N LEU A 252 5.77 -17.49 11.96
CA LEU A 252 5.40 -18.47 13.00
C LEU A 252 6.62 -18.95 13.80
N ILE A 253 7.76 -19.19 13.13
CA ILE A 253 9.02 -19.51 13.81
C ILE A 253 9.46 -18.34 14.70
N PHE A 254 9.34 -17.10 14.22
CA PHE A 254 9.60 -15.90 15.03
C PHE A 254 8.70 -15.84 16.27
N LEU A 255 7.41 -16.10 16.13
CA LEU A 255 6.46 -16.10 17.26
C LEU A 255 6.84 -17.17 18.31
N ILE A 256 7.30 -18.33 17.87
CA ILE A 256 7.71 -19.41 18.79
C ILE A 256 9.05 -19.07 19.44
N VAL A 257 10.09 -18.81 18.66
CA VAL A 257 11.45 -18.56 19.16
C VAL A 257 11.51 -17.25 19.96
N GLY A 258 10.92 -16.18 19.42
CA GLY A 258 10.83 -14.88 20.10
C GLY A 258 9.98 -14.96 21.36
N GLY A 259 8.87 -15.72 21.32
CA GLY A 259 8.01 -15.94 22.49
C GLY A 259 8.74 -16.57 23.69
N MET A 260 9.74 -17.41 23.44
CA MET A 260 10.60 -17.98 24.49
C MET A 260 11.56 -16.94 25.11
N LEU A 261 11.81 -15.85 24.41
CA LEU A 261 12.73 -14.76 24.82
C LEU A 261 11.99 -13.54 25.40
N VAL A 262 10.67 -13.64 25.55
CA VAL A 262 9.84 -12.55 26.09
C VAL A 262 10.10 -12.33 27.56
N ASN A 263 10.31 -11.06 27.92
CA ASN A 263 10.33 -10.60 29.31
C ASN A 263 9.13 -9.66 29.53
N PRO A 264 8.11 -10.07 30.35
CA PRO A 264 6.90 -9.28 30.56
C PRO A 264 7.14 -7.87 31.11
N THR A 265 8.30 -7.61 31.72
CA THR A 265 8.66 -6.27 32.23
C THR A 265 8.83 -5.26 31.09
N ASN A 266 9.14 -5.72 29.88
CA ASN A 266 9.31 -4.86 28.71
C ASN A 266 7.98 -4.23 28.24
N TRP A 267 6.84 -4.82 28.61
CA TRP A 267 5.51 -4.26 28.33
C TRP A 267 5.12 -3.09 29.25
N LYS A 268 6.00 -2.67 30.15
CA LYS A 268 5.73 -1.55 31.06
C LYS A 268 6.61 -0.33 30.71
N PRO A 269 6.06 0.90 30.52
CA PRO A 269 4.61 1.19 30.48
C PRO A 269 3.96 0.66 29.21
N PHE A 270 2.69 0.19 29.30
CA PHE A 270 1.99 -0.40 28.15
C PHE A 270 1.67 0.64 27.08
N ALA A 271 1.17 1.80 27.46
CA ALA A 271 0.83 2.91 26.57
C ALA A 271 1.51 4.20 27.07
N PRO A 272 2.81 4.41 26.75
CA PRO A 272 3.59 5.52 27.30
C PRO A 272 3.02 6.90 26.96
N SER A 273 2.42 7.07 25.79
CA SER A 273 1.79 8.33 25.35
C SER A 273 0.26 8.25 25.30
N GLY A 274 -0.34 7.23 25.92
CA GLY A 274 -1.79 7.06 25.96
C GLY A 274 -2.42 6.94 24.57
N PHE A 275 -3.59 7.55 24.39
CA PHE A 275 -4.36 7.46 23.16
C PHE A 275 -3.66 8.11 21.95
N SER A 276 -2.94 9.23 22.16
CA SER A 276 -2.17 9.88 21.09
C SER A 276 -1.12 8.93 20.50
N GLY A 277 -0.35 8.22 21.34
CA GLY A 277 0.60 7.20 20.88
C GLY A 277 -0.06 6.07 20.10
N ILE A 278 -1.26 5.62 20.50
CA ILE A 278 -2.00 4.56 19.78
C ILE A 278 -2.42 5.02 18.39
N VAL A 279 -2.96 6.25 18.27
CA VAL A 279 -3.38 6.81 16.96
C VAL A 279 -2.18 7.04 16.06
N THR A 280 -1.10 7.61 16.60
CA THR A 280 0.15 7.83 15.85
C THR A 280 0.75 6.51 15.38
N GLY A 281 0.88 5.55 16.29
CA GLY A 281 1.32 4.20 15.95
C GLY A 281 0.44 3.60 14.85
N GLY A 282 -0.89 3.77 14.95
CA GLY A 282 -1.84 3.34 13.92
C GLY A 282 -1.58 3.99 12.57
N ALA A 283 -1.36 5.30 12.54
CA ALA A 283 -1.05 6.02 11.31
C ALA A 283 0.25 5.53 10.65
N ILE A 284 1.27 5.16 11.42
CA ILE A 284 2.53 4.61 10.92
C ILE A 284 2.34 3.17 10.44
N VAL A 285 1.75 2.29 11.27
CA VAL A 285 1.61 0.87 10.93
C VAL A 285 0.51 0.60 9.91
N PHE A 286 -0.29 1.59 9.53
CA PHE A 286 -1.24 1.45 8.43
C PHE A 286 -0.54 0.98 7.14
N PHE A 287 0.69 1.41 6.91
CA PHE A 287 1.53 0.92 5.81
C PHE A 287 1.57 -0.61 5.72
N THR A 288 1.55 -1.30 6.85
CA THR A 288 1.63 -2.76 6.88
C THR A 288 0.41 -3.47 6.31
N TYR A 289 -0.71 -2.76 6.16
CA TYR A 289 -1.96 -3.28 5.60
C TYR A 289 -2.14 -2.92 4.12
N ILE A 290 -1.30 -2.02 3.57
CA ILE A 290 -1.34 -1.67 2.15
C ILE A 290 -1.08 -2.93 1.31
N GLY A 291 -1.90 -3.14 0.28
CA GLY A 291 -1.76 -4.26 -0.65
C GLY A 291 -2.96 -5.22 -0.71
N PHE A 292 -3.91 -5.19 0.23
CA PHE A 292 -5.12 -6.02 0.09
C PHE A 292 -5.96 -5.65 -1.14
N ASP A 293 -5.92 -4.39 -1.54
CA ASP A 293 -6.56 -3.86 -2.74
C ASP A 293 -5.96 -4.44 -4.03
N SER A 294 -4.68 -4.87 -3.98
CA SER A 294 -4.02 -5.54 -5.11
C SER A 294 -4.69 -6.86 -5.51
N VAL A 295 -5.41 -7.52 -4.59
CA VAL A 295 -6.25 -8.68 -4.92
C VAL A 295 -7.26 -8.32 -6.01
N SER A 296 -7.77 -7.08 -5.99
CA SER A 296 -8.72 -6.61 -7.00
C SER A 296 -8.11 -6.45 -8.39
N THR A 297 -6.79 -6.27 -8.50
CA THR A 297 -6.10 -6.19 -9.80
C THR A 297 -6.04 -7.54 -10.52
N ALA A 298 -6.18 -8.65 -9.77
CA ALA A 298 -6.22 -10.01 -10.31
C ALA A 298 -7.65 -10.48 -10.66
N ALA A 299 -8.61 -9.57 -10.70
CA ALA A 299 -10.02 -9.89 -10.92
C ALA A 299 -10.28 -10.64 -12.24
N GLU A 300 -9.58 -10.29 -13.32
CA GLU A 300 -9.70 -10.92 -14.62
C GLU A 300 -9.16 -12.37 -14.65
N GLU A 301 -8.26 -12.71 -13.71
CA GLU A 301 -7.66 -14.04 -13.58
C GLU A 301 -8.41 -14.93 -12.57
N ALA A 302 -9.39 -14.39 -11.84
CA ALA A 302 -10.20 -15.13 -10.87
C ALA A 302 -11.17 -16.10 -11.56
N ARG A 303 -11.32 -17.32 -11.02
CA ARG A 303 -12.27 -18.32 -11.53
C ARG A 303 -13.72 -17.86 -11.36
N ASN A 304 -14.07 -17.44 -10.15
CA ASN A 304 -15.37 -16.90 -9.79
C ASN A 304 -15.17 -15.54 -9.11
N PRO A 305 -14.85 -14.45 -9.86
CA PRO A 305 -14.44 -13.18 -9.28
C PRO A 305 -15.47 -12.62 -8.29
N GLN A 306 -16.75 -12.83 -8.54
CA GLN A 306 -17.84 -12.37 -7.70
C GLN A 306 -17.83 -12.93 -6.27
N ARG A 307 -17.32 -14.16 -6.09
CA ARG A 307 -17.21 -14.83 -4.79
C ARG A 307 -15.79 -14.80 -4.27
N ASP A 308 -14.81 -15.06 -5.15
CA ASP A 308 -13.45 -15.36 -4.75
C ASP A 308 -12.66 -14.09 -4.36
N LEU A 309 -12.98 -12.93 -4.99
CA LEU A 309 -12.35 -11.65 -4.64
C LEU A 309 -12.71 -11.18 -3.20
N PRO A 310 -13.99 -11.15 -2.80
CA PRO A 310 -14.33 -10.85 -1.40
C PRO A 310 -13.64 -11.76 -0.38
N ILE A 311 -13.58 -13.06 -0.66
CA ILE A 311 -12.91 -14.03 0.21
C ILE A 311 -11.40 -13.72 0.28
N GLY A 312 -10.78 -13.44 -0.86
CA GLY A 312 -9.35 -13.10 -0.93
C GLY A 312 -8.99 -11.85 -0.13
N ILE A 313 -9.76 -10.77 -0.31
CA ILE A 313 -9.56 -9.50 0.38
C ILE A 313 -9.73 -9.66 1.90
N ILE A 314 -10.88 -10.18 2.34
CA ILE A 314 -11.20 -10.29 3.76
C ILE A 314 -10.31 -11.35 4.44
N GLY A 315 -10.07 -12.49 3.77
CA GLY A 315 -9.23 -13.56 4.29
C GLY A 315 -7.80 -13.12 4.51
N SER A 316 -7.20 -12.37 3.58
CA SER A 316 -5.85 -11.84 3.72
C SER A 316 -5.75 -10.84 4.87
N LEU A 317 -6.72 -9.94 5.03
CA LEU A 317 -6.75 -8.98 6.14
C LEU A 317 -6.81 -9.68 7.50
N ILE A 318 -7.68 -10.69 7.68
CA ILE A 318 -7.81 -11.43 8.94
C ILE A 318 -6.51 -12.13 9.30
N ILE A 319 -5.92 -12.87 8.35
CA ILE A 319 -4.69 -13.63 8.59
C ILE A 319 -3.54 -12.68 8.92
N CYS A 320 -3.36 -11.60 8.15
CA CYS A 320 -2.30 -10.63 8.40
C CYS A 320 -2.47 -9.93 9.75
N THR A 321 -3.70 -9.58 10.14
CA THR A 321 -3.97 -8.96 11.44
C THR A 321 -3.54 -9.84 12.61
N LEU A 322 -3.90 -11.13 12.57
CA LEU A 322 -3.52 -12.07 13.62
C LEU A 322 -2.00 -12.20 13.74
N LEU A 323 -1.30 -12.28 12.60
CA LEU A 323 0.15 -12.34 12.57
C LEU A 323 0.79 -11.04 13.08
N TYR A 324 0.25 -9.88 12.70
CA TYR A 324 0.80 -8.57 13.06
C TYR A 324 0.67 -8.26 14.55
N VAL A 325 -0.50 -8.53 15.12
CA VAL A 325 -0.71 -8.42 16.57
C VAL A 325 0.23 -9.36 17.33
N GLY A 326 0.38 -10.62 16.86
CA GLY A 326 1.30 -11.58 17.45
C GLY A 326 2.75 -11.10 17.42
N VAL A 327 3.24 -10.67 16.24
CA VAL A 327 4.61 -10.18 16.08
C VAL A 327 4.87 -8.95 16.95
N SER A 328 3.93 -8.00 17.02
CA SER A 328 4.10 -6.79 17.84
C SER A 328 4.21 -7.09 19.33
N ILE A 329 3.37 -8.00 19.85
CA ILE A 329 3.41 -8.43 21.24
C ILE A 329 4.75 -9.12 21.55
N VAL A 330 5.18 -10.05 20.71
CA VAL A 330 6.43 -10.79 20.92
C VAL A 330 7.63 -9.85 20.82
N LEU A 331 7.75 -9.04 19.77
CA LEU A 331 8.89 -8.14 19.56
C LEU A 331 9.08 -7.18 20.75
N LEU A 332 7.99 -6.57 21.23
CA LEU A 332 8.03 -5.63 22.35
C LEU A 332 8.08 -6.30 23.72
N GLY A 333 7.82 -7.60 23.76
CA GLY A 333 8.13 -8.43 24.90
C GLY A 333 9.60 -8.84 24.96
N MET A 334 10.24 -9.05 23.79
CA MET A 334 11.67 -9.36 23.72
C MET A 334 12.54 -8.17 24.15
N MET A 335 12.25 -6.96 23.68
CA MET A 335 13.03 -5.74 23.95
C MET A 335 12.10 -4.56 24.26
N LYS A 336 12.61 -3.60 25.08
CA LYS A 336 11.89 -2.36 25.34
C LYS A 336 11.74 -1.54 24.07
N TYR A 337 10.57 -0.91 23.88
CA TYR A 337 10.28 -0.07 22.71
C TYR A 337 11.33 1.05 22.52
N THR A 338 11.93 1.57 23.59
CA THR A 338 12.98 2.61 23.53
C THR A 338 14.26 2.17 22.83
N THR A 339 14.47 0.87 22.63
CA THR A 339 15.62 0.33 21.91
C THR A 339 15.54 0.61 20.41
N PHE A 340 14.33 0.74 19.86
CA PHE A 340 14.08 0.85 18.42
C PHE A 340 14.03 2.29 17.89
N VAL A 341 14.65 3.24 18.60
CA VAL A 341 14.65 4.67 18.26
C VAL A 341 15.56 4.98 17.06
N SER A 342 16.71 4.32 16.96
CA SER A 342 17.73 4.65 15.95
C SER A 342 18.64 3.47 15.62
N GLY A 343 19.47 3.64 14.58
CA GLY A 343 20.49 2.67 14.18
C GLY A 343 19.90 1.36 13.61
N ASP A 344 20.69 0.29 13.73
CA ASP A 344 20.31 -1.04 13.20
C ASP A 344 19.05 -1.59 13.88
N ALA A 345 18.79 -1.23 15.15
CA ALA A 345 17.58 -1.60 15.86
C ALA A 345 16.32 -1.00 15.24
N ALA A 346 16.39 0.22 14.72
CA ALA A 346 15.27 0.86 14.02
C ALA A 346 15.09 0.31 12.60
N GLN A 347 16.18 -0.01 11.91
CA GLN A 347 16.15 -0.44 10.51
C GLN A 347 15.78 -1.92 10.33
N ALA A 348 16.18 -2.79 11.27
CA ALA A 348 15.89 -4.23 11.24
C ALA A 348 15.52 -4.78 12.63
N PRO A 349 14.44 -4.30 13.27
CA PRO A 349 14.14 -4.57 14.69
C PRO A 349 14.00 -6.05 15.03
N VAL A 350 13.41 -6.85 14.17
CA VAL A 350 13.27 -8.31 14.38
C VAL A 350 14.62 -9.02 14.34
N ALA A 351 15.46 -8.69 13.36
CA ALA A 351 16.80 -9.28 13.23
C ALA A 351 17.68 -8.86 14.42
N TYR A 352 17.63 -7.59 14.78
CA TYR A 352 18.36 -7.02 15.91
C TYR A 352 17.98 -7.68 17.25
N ALA A 353 16.67 -7.82 17.52
CA ALA A 353 16.20 -8.44 18.76
C ALA A 353 16.65 -9.90 18.87
N LEU A 354 16.56 -10.69 17.81
CA LEU A 354 17.01 -12.07 17.78
C LEU A 354 18.51 -12.21 18.01
N GLU A 355 19.30 -11.28 17.47
CA GLU A 355 20.76 -11.28 17.62
C GLU A 355 21.18 -11.00 19.05
N HIS A 356 20.67 -9.89 19.61
CA HIS A 356 21.10 -9.41 20.93
C HIS A 356 20.60 -10.27 22.09
N LEU A 357 19.51 -11.00 21.90
CA LEU A 357 18.99 -11.97 22.91
C LEU A 357 19.55 -13.37 22.75
N GLY A 358 20.54 -13.56 21.88
CA GLY A 358 21.24 -14.84 21.73
C GLY A 358 20.38 -15.95 21.11
N ALA A 359 19.41 -15.61 20.26
CA ALA A 359 18.67 -16.61 19.52
C ALA A 359 19.62 -17.48 18.67
N ASN A 360 19.29 -18.78 18.53
CA ASN A 360 20.08 -19.70 17.73
C ASN A 360 20.32 -19.15 16.33
N ARG A 361 21.58 -19.15 15.88
CA ARG A 361 22.02 -18.61 14.58
C ARG A 361 21.21 -19.18 13.41
N PHE A 362 20.88 -20.46 13.45
CA PHE A 362 20.06 -21.09 12.41
C PHE A 362 18.65 -20.52 12.39
N ALA A 363 17.96 -20.44 13.54
CA ALA A 363 16.62 -19.89 13.64
C ALA A 363 16.59 -18.43 13.20
N ARG A 364 17.57 -17.61 13.61
CA ARG A 364 17.73 -16.22 13.16
C ARG A 364 17.84 -16.14 11.65
N SER A 365 18.72 -16.91 11.03
CA SER A 365 18.92 -16.90 9.57
C SER A 365 17.65 -17.32 8.82
N VAL A 366 16.91 -18.33 9.29
CA VAL A 366 15.64 -18.76 8.69
C VAL A 366 14.60 -17.63 8.73
N ILE A 367 14.47 -16.93 9.87
CA ILE A 367 13.52 -15.83 10.04
C ILE A 367 13.89 -14.65 9.13
N VAL A 368 15.17 -14.27 9.08
CA VAL A 368 15.66 -13.17 8.24
C VAL A 368 15.50 -13.50 6.76
N ILE A 369 15.83 -14.71 6.32
CA ILE A 369 15.61 -15.15 4.94
C ILE A 369 14.13 -15.12 4.59
N GLY A 370 13.26 -15.57 5.49
CA GLY A 370 11.81 -15.49 5.30
C GLY A 370 11.29 -14.07 5.17
N ALA A 371 11.84 -13.13 5.94
CA ALA A 371 11.54 -11.70 5.82
C ALA A 371 11.99 -11.14 4.46
N LEU A 372 13.21 -11.46 4.02
CA LEU A 372 13.73 -11.09 2.70
C LEU A 372 12.86 -11.63 1.56
N MET A 373 12.45 -12.91 1.63
CA MET A 373 11.53 -13.50 0.64
C MET A 373 10.16 -12.80 0.64
N GLY A 374 9.67 -12.40 1.83
CA GLY A 374 8.46 -11.59 1.97
C GLY A 374 8.57 -10.24 1.27
N MET A 375 9.70 -9.55 1.46
CA MET A 375 9.97 -8.25 0.83
C MET A 375 10.11 -8.38 -0.69
N ILE A 376 10.79 -9.42 -1.20
CA ILE A 376 10.90 -9.69 -2.64
C ILE A 376 9.52 -9.90 -3.27
N SER A 377 8.66 -10.71 -2.64
CA SER A 377 7.29 -10.95 -3.10
C SER A 377 6.48 -9.65 -3.17
N SER A 378 6.55 -8.82 -2.13
CA SER A 378 5.86 -7.54 -2.07
C SER A 378 6.36 -6.56 -3.15
N LEU A 379 7.70 -6.42 -3.31
CA LEU A 379 8.32 -5.60 -4.36
C LEU A 379 7.84 -6.00 -5.76
N LEU A 380 7.80 -7.31 -6.04
CA LEU A 380 7.32 -7.81 -7.33
C LEU A 380 5.87 -7.43 -7.60
N VAL A 381 4.98 -7.64 -6.61
CA VAL A 381 3.54 -7.36 -6.76
C VAL A 381 3.30 -5.87 -6.99
N PHE A 382 3.89 -5.00 -6.19
CA PHE A 382 3.72 -3.55 -6.33
C PHE A 382 4.34 -3.01 -7.63
N GLN A 383 5.55 -3.44 -7.99
CA GLN A 383 6.21 -2.98 -9.23
C GLN A 383 5.48 -3.45 -10.48
N TYR A 384 4.95 -4.67 -10.45
CA TYR A 384 4.10 -5.20 -11.52
C TYR A 384 2.77 -4.45 -11.62
N GLY A 385 2.11 -4.19 -10.49
CA GLY A 385 0.86 -3.44 -10.42
C GLY A 385 1.02 -2.01 -10.93
N GLN A 386 2.09 -1.32 -10.55
CA GLN A 386 2.41 0.03 -11.00
C GLN A 386 2.50 0.15 -12.53
N ALA A 387 3.23 -0.76 -13.16
CA ALA A 387 3.35 -0.75 -14.62
C ALA A 387 1.99 -0.95 -15.31
N ARG A 388 1.08 -1.75 -14.72
CA ARG A 388 -0.28 -1.96 -15.22
C ARG A 388 -1.19 -0.75 -15.04
N ILE A 389 -1.07 -0.03 -13.92
CA ILE A 389 -1.84 1.22 -13.71
C ILE A 389 -1.45 2.24 -14.76
N TRP A 390 -0.15 2.46 -14.98
CA TRP A 390 0.32 3.39 -16.01
C TRP A 390 -0.12 2.97 -17.41
N TYR A 391 -0.06 1.68 -17.70
CA TYR A 391 -0.57 1.12 -18.96
C TYR A 391 -2.06 1.38 -19.14
N ALA A 392 -2.88 1.16 -18.11
CA ALA A 392 -4.33 1.39 -18.16
C ALA A 392 -4.66 2.88 -18.36
N MET A 393 -4.04 3.77 -17.59
CA MET A 393 -4.23 5.23 -17.74
C MET A 393 -3.78 5.72 -19.14
N SER A 394 -2.71 5.16 -19.69
CA SER A 394 -2.23 5.49 -21.03
C SER A 394 -3.16 4.96 -22.13
N ARG A 395 -3.74 3.79 -21.94
CA ARG A 395 -4.75 3.24 -22.85
C ARG A 395 -6.02 4.11 -22.88
N ASP A 396 -6.40 4.63 -21.73
CA ASP A 396 -7.52 5.58 -21.60
C ASP A 396 -7.18 7.00 -22.09
N CYS A 397 -5.98 7.16 -22.66
CA CYS A 397 -5.45 8.44 -23.16
C CYS A 397 -5.30 9.54 -22.09
N LEU A 398 -5.40 9.20 -20.82
CA LEU A 398 -5.14 10.11 -19.71
C LEU A 398 -3.66 10.31 -19.45
N PHE A 399 -2.82 9.34 -19.84
CA PHE A 399 -1.35 9.37 -19.72
C PHE A 399 -0.68 9.27 -21.10
N PRO A 400 0.59 9.71 -21.26
CA PRO A 400 1.27 9.66 -22.55
C PRO A 400 1.31 8.24 -23.14
N ARG A 401 1.10 8.13 -24.45
CA ARG A 401 1.06 6.84 -25.18
C ARG A 401 2.33 5.99 -25.03
N LEU A 402 3.44 6.61 -24.65
CA LEU A 402 4.70 5.93 -24.37
C LEU A 402 4.54 4.82 -23.31
N PHE A 403 3.69 5.06 -22.30
CA PHE A 403 3.45 4.13 -21.20
C PHE A 403 2.60 2.92 -21.58
N SER A 404 1.93 2.95 -22.72
CA SER A 404 1.19 1.79 -23.27
C SER A 404 2.02 0.95 -24.27
N ALA A 405 3.30 1.28 -24.47
CA ALA A 405 4.17 0.56 -25.38
C ALA A 405 4.50 -0.85 -24.87
N VAL A 406 4.12 -1.87 -25.66
CA VAL A 406 4.36 -3.29 -25.35
C VAL A 406 5.59 -3.81 -26.10
N HIS A 407 6.48 -4.51 -25.40
CA HIS A 407 7.68 -5.09 -25.99
C HIS A 407 7.33 -6.19 -27.01
N LYS A 408 7.93 -6.12 -28.22
CA LYS A 408 7.58 -7.04 -29.34
C LYS A 408 7.77 -8.52 -28.98
N LYS A 409 8.89 -8.88 -28.30
CA LYS A 409 9.25 -10.25 -27.95
C LYS A 409 8.61 -10.70 -26.62
N PHE A 410 8.72 -9.88 -25.57
CA PHE A 410 8.32 -10.27 -24.21
C PHE A 410 6.85 -10.00 -23.89
N LYS A 411 6.17 -9.19 -24.72
CA LYS A 411 4.75 -8.83 -24.52
C LYS A 411 4.46 -8.16 -23.18
N THR A 412 5.43 -7.40 -22.66
CA THR A 412 5.37 -6.66 -21.40
C THR A 412 5.38 -5.15 -21.64
N PRO A 413 4.80 -4.30 -20.78
CA PRO A 413 4.89 -2.85 -20.85
C PRO A 413 6.27 -2.37 -20.40
N HIS A 414 7.30 -2.70 -21.18
CA HIS A 414 8.71 -2.57 -20.79
C HIS A 414 9.14 -1.14 -20.44
N ILE A 415 8.63 -0.13 -21.15
CA ILE A 415 8.98 1.28 -20.87
C ILE A 415 8.45 1.70 -19.52
N SER A 416 7.17 1.43 -19.23
CA SER A 416 6.57 1.70 -17.92
C SER A 416 7.30 0.98 -16.80
N THR A 417 7.71 -0.28 -17.04
CA THR A 417 8.44 -1.09 -16.05
C THR A 417 9.83 -0.52 -15.76
N TRP A 418 10.58 -0.07 -16.78
CA TRP A 418 11.88 0.58 -16.57
C TRP A 418 11.75 1.91 -15.83
N ILE A 419 10.81 2.77 -16.23
CA ILE A 419 10.58 4.06 -15.57
C ILE A 419 10.18 3.82 -14.11
N ALA A 420 9.27 2.86 -13.83
CA ALA A 420 8.89 2.47 -12.47
C ALA A 420 10.09 1.98 -11.66
N GLY A 421 10.95 1.13 -12.24
CA GLY A 421 12.13 0.62 -11.58
C GLY A 421 13.12 1.72 -11.16
N PHE A 422 13.38 2.70 -12.03
CA PHE A 422 14.23 3.83 -11.67
C PHE A 422 13.55 4.81 -10.70
N ALA A 423 12.25 5.05 -10.86
CA ALA A 423 11.47 5.88 -9.95
C ALA A 423 11.41 5.31 -8.51
N VAL A 424 11.59 4.01 -8.36
CA VAL A 424 11.70 3.33 -7.05
C VAL A 424 13.16 3.22 -6.60
N GLY A 425 14.03 2.71 -7.47
CA GLY A 425 15.40 2.35 -7.09
C GLY A 425 16.25 3.54 -6.67
N ILE A 426 16.14 4.67 -7.39
CA ILE A 426 16.91 5.88 -7.06
C ILE A 426 16.49 6.46 -5.70
N PRO A 427 15.20 6.71 -5.42
CA PRO A 427 14.77 7.15 -4.09
C PRO A 427 15.09 6.15 -2.97
N ALA A 428 15.00 4.84 -3.21
CA ALA A 428 15.37 3.83 -2.24
C ALA A 428 16.86 3.86 -1.87
N GLY A 429 17.69 4.32 -2.79
CA GLY A 429 19.12 4.56 -2.52
C GLY A 429 19.41 5.82 -1.71
N ILE A 430 18.48 6.78 -1.64
CA ILE A 430 18.70 8.11 -1.10
C ILE A 430 17.96 8.34 0.23
N PHE A 431 16.67 8.03 0.31
CA PHE A 431 15.80 8.42 1.43
C PHE A 431 15.71 7.35 2.51
N ALA A 432 15.30 7.78 3.72
CA ALA A 432 14.98 6.90 4.84
C ALA A 432 13.53 6.39 4.77
N ILE A 433 13.25 5.30 5.50
CA ILE A 433 11.96 4.59 5.50
C ILE A 433 10.81 5.45 5.99
N SER A 434 11.01 6.22 7.09
CA SER A 434 9.94 6.96 7.76
C SER A 434 9.29 8.00 6.86
N ASP A 435 10.11 8.77 6.15
CA ASP A 435 9.65 9.81 5.23
C ASP A 435 8.80 9.26 4.07
N ALA A 436 9.16 8.08 3.59
CA ALA A 436 8.47 7.43 2.48
C ALA A 436 7.16 6.77 2.94
N ALA A 437 7.16 6.04 4.05
CA ALA A 437 5.98 5.30 4.53
C ALA A 437 4.77 6.20 4.75
N ASP A 438 4.95 7.39 5.33
CA ASP A 438 3.87 8.34 5.58
C ASP A 438 3.20 8.85 4.31
N LEU A 439 3.99 9.10 3.28
CA LEU A 439 3.48 9.59 2.01
C LEU A 439 2.67 8.52 1.28
N SER A 440 3.04 7.25 1.42
CA SER A 440 2.23 6.13 0.95
C SER A 440 0.92 6.01 1.75
N ASN A 441 0.99 6.16 3.08
CA ASN A 441 -0.18 6.02 3.95
C ASN A 441 -1.28 7.03 3.64
N ILE A 442 -0.93 8.31 3.45
CA ILE A 442 -1.92 9.36 3.19
C ILE A 442 -2.63 9.14 1.85
N GLY A 443 -1.90 8.71 0.82
CA GLY A 443 -2.45 8.41 -0.50
C GLY A 443 -3.45 7.25 -0.43
N THR A 444 -3.01 6.12 0.13
CA THR A 444 -3.87 4.92 0.24
C THR A 444 -5.12 5.17 1.09
N LEU A 445 -4.99 5.88 2.24
CA LEU A 445 -6.14 6.26 3.06
C LEU A 445 -7.13 7.14 2.28
N PHE A 446 -6.62 8.08 1.50
CA PHE A 446 -7.44 8.93 0.64
C PHE A 446 -8.15 8.12 -0.45
N ALA A 447 -7.48 7.17 -1.10
CA ALA A 447 -8.10 6.27 -2.07
C ALA A 447 -9.23 5.44 -1.41
N PHE A 448 -9.03 4.95 -0.19
CA PHE A 448 -10.06 4.19 0.56
C PHE A 448 -11.30 5.05 0.88
N VAL A 449 -11.10 6.32 1.23
CA VAL A 449 -12.20 7.29 1.40
C VAL A 449 -13.00 7.43 0.11
N LEU A 450 -12.33 7.62 -1.03
CA LEU A 450 -13.00 7.80 -2.32
C LEU A 450 -13.70 6.52 -2.80
N VAL A 451 -13.12 5.35 -2.61
CA VAL A 451 -13.75 4.05 -2.92
C VAL A 451 -15.01 3.84 -2.08
N SER A 452 -14.94 4.14 -0.78
CA SER A 452 -16.10 4.04 0.13
C SER A 452 -17.22 5.01 -0.27
N LEU A 453 -16.87 6.23 -0.68
CA LEU A 453 -17.81 7.20 -1.24
C LEU A 453 -18.43 6.69 -2.55
N GLY A 454 -17.60 6.04 -3.40
CA GLY A 454 -18.03 5.42 -4.65
C GLY A 454 -19.13 4.39 -4.45
N VAL A 455 -19.04 3.54 -3.41
CA VAL A 455 -20.08 2.56 -3.04
C VAL A 455 -21.40 3.26 -2.71
N ILE A 456 -21.36 4.34 -1.89
CA ILE A 456 -22.57 5.08 -1.51
C ILE A 456 -23.24 5.69 -2.75
N LEU A 457 -22.45 6.34 -3.61
CA LEU A 457 -22.97 7.00 -4.82
C LEU A 457 -23.51 5.99 -5.83
N LEU A 458 -22.81 4.88 -6.03
CA LEU A 458 -23.24 3.83 -6.97
C LEU A 458 -24.54 3.14 -6.50
N ARG A 459 -24.71 2.94 -5.19
CA ARG A 459 -25.96 2.43 -4.63
C ARG A 459 -27.14 3.37 -4.84
N ARG A 460 -26.89 4.69 -4.84
CA ARG A 460 -27.92 5.71 -5.13
C ARG A 460 -28.23 5.81 -6.63
N LYS A 461 -27.20 5.75 -7.49
CA LYS A 461 -27.37 5.90 -8.96
C LYS A 461 -27.91 4.63 -9.63
N GLN A 462 -27.51 3.46 -9.16
CA GLN A 462 -27.86 2.16 -9.73
C GLN A 462 -28.30 1.17 -8.63
N PRO A 463 -29.47 1.40 -7.97
CA PRO A 463 -29.94 0.57 -6.87
C PRO A 463 -30.21 -0.89 -7.28
N ASP A 464 -30.76 -1.08 -8.49
CA ASP A 464 -31.25 -2.38 -8.98
C ASP A 464 -30.15 -3.23 -9.63
N ARG A 465 -28.93 -2.68 -9.79
CA ARG A 465 -27.84 -3.44 -10.42
C ARG A 465 -27.49 -4.68 -9.57
N PRO A 466 -27.40 -5.87 -10.19
CA PRO A 466 -27.07 -7.10 -9.46
C PRO A 466 -25.68 -7.01 -8.84
N ARG A 467 -25.58 -7.38 -7.56
CA ARG A 467 -24.36 -7.40 -6.74
C ARG A 467 -24.20 -8.76 -6.11
N ALA A 468 -23.14 -9.46 -6.45
CA ALA A 468 -22.86 -10.78 -5.89
C ALA A 468 -22.42 -10.68 -4.42
N PHE A 469 -21.64 -9.64 -4.09
CA PHE A 469 -21.31 -9.28 -2.71
C PHE A 469 -21.90 -7.90 -2.41
N ARG A 470 -22.52 -7.76 -1.24
CA ARG A 470 -23.13 -6.50 -0.79
C ARG A 470 -22.57 -6.10 0.56
N VAL A 471 -22.00 -4.89 0.65
CA VAL A 471 -21.66 -4.30 1.94
C VAL A 471 -22.91 -4.19 2.79
N PRO A 472 -22.90 -4.69 4.04
CA PRO A 472 -24.05 -4.56 4.93
C PRO A 472 -24.28 -3.11 5.34
N LEU A 473 -25.52 -2.78 5.72
CA LEU A 473 -25.92 -1.50 6.33
C LEU A 473 -25.39 -0.24 5.61
N VAL A 474 -25.42 -0.21 4.26
CA VAL A 474 -25.11 1.01 3.51
C VAL A 474 -26.22 2.04 3.74
N PRO A 475 -25.90 3.32 4.09
CA PRO A 475 -24.59 3.98 3.95
C PRO A 475 -23.65 3.88 5.17
N TRP A 476 -24.06 3.24 6.28
CA TRP A 476 -23.32 3.33 7.54
C TRP A 476 -21.91 2.72 7.49
N PHE A 477 -21.75 1.49 6.94
CA PHE A 477 -20.43 0.85 6.85
C PHE A 477 -19.43 1.66 6.01
N PRO A 478 -19.77 2.14 4.80
CA PRO A 478 -18.89 3.04 4.06
C PRO A 478 -18.61 4.35 4.79
N LEU A 479 -19.59 4.92 5.53
CA LEU A 479 -19.36 6.13 6.33
C LEU A 479 -18.37 5.87 7.48
N VAL A 480 -18.48 4.72 8.17
CA VAL A 480 -17.50 4.32 9.19
C VAL A 480 -16.11 4.18 8.56
N SER A 481 -16.00 3.57 7.38
CA SER A 481 -14.73 3.51 6.64
C SER A 481 -14.14 4.91 6.40
N ILE A 482 -14.95 5.84 5.90
CA ILE A 482 -14.53 7.22 5.64
C ILE A 482 -14.05 7.91 6.94
N VAL A 483 -14.78 7.76 8.04
CA VAL A 483 -14.43 8.36 9.34
C VAL A 483 -13.15 7.75 9.90
N LEU A 484 -13.00 6.43 9.86
CA LEU A 484 -11.81 5.76 10.38
C LEU A 484 -10.56 6.07 9.54
N CYS A 485 -10.66 6.01 8.21
CA CYS A 485 -9.56 6.37 7.32
C CYS A 485 -9.20 7.86 7.47
N GLY A 486 -10.17 8.76 7.50
CA GLY A 486 -9.95 10.18 7.76
C GLY A 486 -9.34 10.43 9.15
N GLY A 487 -9.77 9.69 10.17
CA GLY A 487 -9.19 9.74 11.51
C GLY A 487 -7.71 9.33 11.52
N LEU A 488 -7.34 8.23 10.83
CA LEU A 488 -5.94 7.83 10.69
C LEU A 488 -5.11 8.87 9.93
N MET A 489 -5.67 9.52 8.91
CA MET A 489 -5.00 10.60 8.19
C MET A 489 -4.63 11.77 9.12
N THR A 490 -5.45 12.08 10.14
CA THR A 490 -5.12 13.13 11.12
C THR A 490 -3.94 12.78 12.04
N GLY A 491 -3.62 11.49 12.18
CA GLY A 491 -2.43 11.02 12.89
C GLY A 491 -1.12 11.21 12.12
N LEU A 492 -1.17 11.62 10.85
CA LEU A 492 -0.01 11.93 10.04
C LEU A 492 0.46 13.37 10.27
N THR A 493 1.76 13.62 10.00
CA THR A 493 2.39 14.92 10.21
C THR A 493 1.95 15.97 9.21
N VAL A 494 2.03 17.24 9.59
CA VAL A 494 1.71 18.39 8.73
C VAL A 494 2.56 18.36 7.45
N ILE A 495 3.84 18.02 7.54
CA ILE A 495 4.71 17.94 6.36
C ILE A 495 4.23 16.88 5.36
N THR A 496 3.68 15.75 5.83
CA THR A 496 3.09 14.71 4.98
C THR A 496 1.88 15.25 4.22
N TRP A 497 1.00 15.99 4.91
CA TRP A 497 -0.14 16.64 4.27
C TRP A 497 0.27 17.66 3.21
N ILE A 498 1.30 18.48 3.49
CA ILE A 498 1.84 19.46 2.52
C ILE A 498 2.37 18.72 1.29
N ARG A 499 3.19 17.68 1.48
CA ARG A 499 3.74 16.86 0.38
C ARG A 499 2.62 16.26 -0.46
N PHE A 500 1.59 15.74 0.16
CA PHE A 500 0.43 15.14 -0.51
C PHE A 500 -0.39 16.17 -1.30
N VAL A 501 -0.69 17.34 -0.71
CA VAL A 501 -1.40 18.42 -1.40
C VAL A 501 -0.60 18.92 -2.61
N VAL A 502 0.71 19.09 -2.46
CA VAL A 502 1.60 19.47 -3.58
C VAL A 502 1.53 18.42 -4.69
N TRP A 503 1.57 17.13 -4.34
CA TRP A 503 1.44 16.04 -5.29
C TRP A 503 0.09 16.08 -6.04
N LEU A 504 -1.03 16.27 -5.31
CA LEU A 504 -2.34 16.38 -5.93
C LEU A 504 -2.47 17.60 -6.84
N VAL A 505 -1.92 18.75 -6.44
CA VAL A 505 -1.92 19.97 -7.27
C VAL A 505 -1.13 19.73 -8.56
N LEU A 506 0.05 19.10 -8.50
CA LEU A 506 0.81 18.73 -9.67
C LEU A 506 0.01 17.80 -10.59
N GLY A 507 -0.67 16.80 -10.03
CA GLY A 507 -1.53 15.91 -10.80
C GLY A 507 -2.69 16.64 -11.48
N LEU A 508 -3.35 17.57 -10.77
CA LEU A 508 -4.42 18.38 -11.34
C LEU A 508 -3.93 19.31 -12.45
N LEU A 509 -2.75 19.90 -12.32
CA LEU A 509 -2.12 20.68 -13.38
C LEU A 509 -1.89 19.81 -14.63
N ILE A 510 -1.31 18.62 -14.48
CA ILE A 510 -1.10 17.70 -15.60
C ILE A 510 -2.45 17.31 -16.22
N TYR A 511 -3.50 17.08 -15.40
CA TYR A 511 -4.84 16.80 -15.90
C TYR A 511 -5.38 17.92 -16.78
N VAL A 512 -5.35 19.14 -16.29
CA VAL A 512 -5.91 20.33 -16.99
C VAL A 512 -5.14 20.60 -18.29
N PHE A 513 -3.81 20.54 -18.26
CA PHE A 513 -2.99 20.92 -19.40
C PHE A 513 -2.83 19.79 -20.43
N TYR A 514 -2.81 18.53 -20.01
CA TYR A 514 -2.58 17.39 -20.86
C TYR A 514 -3.77 16.44 -20.97
N SER A 515 -4.16 15.77 -19.85
CA SER A 515 -5.05 14.62 -19.87
C SER A 515 -6.46 14.95 -20.36
N ARG A 516 -7.03 16.08 -19.91
CA ARG A 516 -8.36 16.53 -20.33
C ARG A 516 -8.46 16.74 -21.84
N LYS A 517 -7.39 17.19 -22.51
CA LYS A 517 -7.37 17.41 -23.96
C LYS A 517 -7.22 16.13 -24.78
N HIS A 518 -6.64 15.08 -24.18
CA HIS A 518 -6.33 13.84 -24.87
C HIS A 518 -7.25 12.69 -24.51
N SER A 519 -8.14 12.87 -23.51
CA SER A 519 -8.99 11.82 -22.99
C SER A 519 -9.87 11.18 -24.09
N GLU A 520 -10.27 9.92 -23.89
CA GLU A 520 -11.15 9.20 -24.81
C GLU A 520 -12.48 9.92 -25.04
N PHE A 521 -13.03 10.55 -23.99
CA PHE A 521 -14.25 11.35 -24.08
C PHE A 521 -14.09 12.64 -24.91
N CYS A 522 -12.88 13.15 -25.08
CA CYS A 522 -12.60 14.29 -25.93
C CYS A 522 -12.57 13.89 -27.42
N LYS A 523 -12.06 12.68 -27.73
CA LYS A 523 -11.91 12.20 -29.12
C LYS A 523 -13.23 11.79 -29.77
N THR A 524 -14.22 11.36 -29.00
CA THR A 524 -15.56 11.02 -29.54
C THR A 524 -16.38 12.23 -29.96
N ARG A 525 -15.85 13.46 -29.77
CA ARG A 525 -16.49 14.74 -30.17
C ARG A 525 -15.87 15.40 -31.41
N GLY A 526 -14.77 14.92 -31.92
CA GLY A 526 -14.15 15.36 -33.19
C GLY A 526 -14.28 14.32 -34.25
#